data_0e78784f0f27ae7d77f8a40a9d10dce5
#
_entry.id   0e78784f0f27ae7d77f8a40a9d10dce5
#
_cell.length_a   1.000
_cell.length_b   1.000
_cell.length_c   1.000
_cell.angle_alpha   90.00
_cell.angle_beta   90.00
_cell.angle_gamma   90.00
#
_symmetry.space_group_name_H-M   'P 1'
#
loop_
_entity.id
_entity.type
_entity.pdbx_description
1 polymer ?
#
loop_
_entity_poly.entity_id
_entity_poly.type
_entity_poly.pdbx_seq_one_letter_code
_entity_poly.pdbx_strand_id
1 'polypeptide(L)'
;AVVCLGIGLYGMTRETWRAFRLPLGIMLAILVYILLHLIPLPPAIWMAIPGRELAVEAGEAVGTAQPWRPLSLVPYRGWNAFFAMLVPAAAMVLASQIAPRQHRGLVYLVIGFAILSAVWGVIQAVGGFRPSLYFYAVTNSGVPNGLFANRNHHAALLVMSFPMLALVASRAQGAGRRVWQIGSA
;
A
#
# COMPACT_ATOMS: atom_id res chain seq x y z
N ALA A 1 9.22 -8.39 -5.43
CA ALA A 1 7.95 -7.93 -6.03
C ALA A 1 7.88 -8.30 -7.52
N VAL A 2 8.89 -7.94 -8.36
CA VAL A 2 8.86 -8.18 -9.83
C VAL A 2 8.68 -9.65 -10.17
N VAL A 3 9.48 -10.54 -9.58
CA VAL A 3 9.39 -12.00 -9.80
C VAL A 3 8.00 -12.52 -9.39
N CYS A 4 7.52 -12.13 -8.21
CA CYS A 4 6.18 -12.52 -7.72
C CYS A 4 5.07 -12.02 -8.65
N LEU A 5 5.20 -10.79 -9.16
CA LEU A 5 4.26 -10.23 -10.13
C LEU A 5 4.27 -11.03 -11.43
N GLY A 6 5.44 -11.36 -11.96
CA GLY A 6 5.59 -12.17 -13.17
C GLY A 6 4.98 -13.56 -13.03
N ILE A 7 5.32 -14.27 -11.95
CA ILE A 7 4.74 -15.61 -11.66
C ILE A 7 3.22 -15.51 -11.51
N GLY A 8 2.75 -14.50 -10.78
CA GLY A 8 1.32 -14.31 -10.57
C GLY A 8 0.57 -14.00 -11.85
N LEU A 9 1.09 -13.13 -12.72
CA LEU A 9 0.47 -12.82 -14.01
C LEU A 9 0.45 -14.04 -14.94
N TYR A 10 1.52 -14.82 -14.95
CA TYR A 10 1.60 -16.05 -15.75
C TYR A 10 0.56 -17.09 -15.32
N GLY A 11 0.32 -17.25 -14.02
CA GLY A 11 -0.68 -18.18 -13.47
C GLY A 11 -2.13 -17.69 -13.54
N MET A 12 -2.37 -16.47 -14.03
CA MET A 12 -3.71 -15.86 -14.01
C MET A 12 -4.63 -16.47 -15.07
N THR A 13 -5.76 -17.04 -14.64
CA THR A 13 -6.80 -17.58 -15.54
C THR A 13 -7.65 -16.45 -16.13
N ARG A 14 -8.38 -16.78 -17.22
CA ARG A 14 -9.33 -15.82 -17.83
C ARG A 14 -10.43 -15.38 -16.86
N GLU A 15 -10.87 -16.25 -15.98
CA GLU A 15 -11.89 -15.93 -14.95
C GLU A 15 -11.33 -14.95 -13.93
N THR A 16 -10.13 -15.24 -13.40
CA THR A 16 -9.42 -14.36 -12.45
C THR A 16 -9.19 -13.00 -13.08
N TRP A 17 -8.73 -12.95 -14.34
CA TRP A 17 -8.55 -11.71 -15.08
C TRP A 17 -9.84 -10.89 -15.16
N ARG A 18 -10.96 -11.52 -15.54
CA ARG A 18 -12.26 -10.84 -15.63
C ARG A 18 -12.73 -10.30 -14.28
N ALA A 19 -12.56 -11.06 -13.21
CA ALA A 19 -12.94 -10.65 -11.86
C ALA A 19 -12.09 -9.47 -11.34
N PHE A 20 -10.80 -9.44 -11.65
CA PHE A 20 -9.85 -8.45 -11.12
C PHE A 20 -9.46 -7.35 -12.11
N ARG A 21 -10.04 -7.34 -13.32
CA ARG A 21 -9.68 -6.36 -14.38
C ARG A 21 -9.77 -4.90 -13.92
N LEU A 22 -10.79 -4.56 -13.11
CA LEU A 22 -10.97 -3.18 -12.63
C LEU A 22 -9.88 -2.78 -11.63
N PRO A 23 -9.64 -3.50 -10.51
CA PRO A 23 -8.56 -3.14 -9.59
C PRO A 23 -7.17 -3.23 -10.24
N LEU A 24 -6.92 -4.19 -11.13
CA LEU A 24 -5.67 -4.27 -11.90
C LEU A 24 -5.52 -3.09 -12.87
N GLY A 25 -6.61 -2.68 -13.52
CA GLY A 25 -6.63 -1.51 -14.40
C GLY A 25 -6.34 -0.21 -13.65
N ILE A 26 -6.91 -0.03 -12.46
CA ILE A 26 -6.61 1.12 -11.59
C ILE A 26 -5.14 1.11 -11.18
N MET A 27 -4.60 -0.05 -10.76
CA MET A 27 -3.20 -0.17 -10.39
C MET A 27 -2.27 0.16 -11.56
N LEU A 28 -2.59 -0.35 -12.75
CA LEU A 28 -1.83 -0.06 -13.97
C LEU A 28 -1.89 1.44 -14.31
N ALA A 29 -3.07 2.05 -14.19
CA ALA A 29 -3.23 3.49 -14.44
C ALA A 29 -2.37 4.33 -13.47
N ILE A 30 -2.29 3.95 -12.19
CA ILE A 30 -1.42 4.62 -11.21
C ILE A 30 0.05 4.46 -11.60
N LEU A 31 0.49 3.25 -11.98
CA LEU A 31 1.86 3.01 -12.42
C LEU A 31 2.22 3.82 -13.67
N VAL A 32 1.33 3.84 -14.66
CA VAL A 32 1.49 4.64 -15.87
C VAL A 32 1.55 6.13 -15.53
N TYR A 33 0.65 6.61 -14.66
CA TYR A 33 0.64 8.00 -14.20
C TYR A 33 1.99 8.39 -13.57
N ILE A 34 2.56 7.55 -12.69
CA ILE A 34 3.88 7.81 -12.10
C ILE A 34 4.96 7.87 -13.19
N LEU A 35 4.95 6.93 -14.14
CA LEU A 35 5.94 6.90 -15.23
C LEU A 35 5.85 8.12 -16.15
N LEU A 36 4.63 8.58 -16.47
CA LEU A 36 4.43 9.79 -17.27
C LEU A 36 5.08 11.03 -16.63
N HIS A 37 5.06 11.12 -15.29
CA HIS A 37 5.72 12.20 -14.56
C HIS A 37 7.25 12.12 -14.55
N LEU A 38 7.81 10.98 -14.92
CA LEU A 38 9.25 10.75 -14.98
C LEU A 38 9.83 10.90 -16.39
N ILE A 39 8.99 11.08 -17.41
CA ILE A 39 9.45 11.29 -18.78
C ILE A 39 10.17 12.64 -18.87
N PRO A 40 11.43 12.67 -19.31
CA PRO A 40 12.15 13.92 -19.52
C PRO A 40 11.48 14.75 -20.62
N LEU A 41 11.18 16.01 -20.32
CA LEU A 41 10.60 16.98 -21.25
C LEU A 41 11.71 17.92 -21.77
N PRO A 42 11.65 18.36 -23.03
CA PRO A 42 12.58 19.35 -23.55
C PRO A 42 12.41 20.71 -22.83
N PRO A 43 13.46 21.54 -22.77
CA PRO A 43 13.42 22.82 -22.07
C PRO A 43 12.23 23.69 -22.45
N ALA A 44 11.91 23.79 -23.74
CA ALA A 44 10.78 24.59 -24.25
C ALA A 44 9.43 24.19 -23.63
N ILE A 45 9.26 22.93 -23.22
CA ILE A 45 8.02 22.46 -22.62
C ILE A 45 8.05 22.60 -21.09
N TRP A 46 9.10 22.10 -20.42
CA TRP A 46 9.10 22.10 -18.96
C TRP A 46 9.26 23.50 -18.36
N MET A 47 9.94 24.43 -19.03
CA MET A 47 10.08 25.82 -18.59
C MET A 47 8.77 26.62 -18.70
N ALA A 48 7.86 26.23 -19.60
CA ALA A 48 6.55 26.86 -19.75
C ALA A 48 5.54 26.43 -18.65
N ILE A 49 5.88 25.44 -17.81
CA ILE A 49 5.01 24.95 -16.77
C ILE A 49 5.09 25.89 -15.56
N PRO A 50 3.96 26.40 -15.03
CA PRO A 50 3.95 27.26 -13.84
C PRO A 50 4.67 26.63 -12.64
N GLY A 51 5.38 27.44 -11.85
CA GLY A 51 6.13 26.99 -10.66
C GLY A 51 7.51 26.41 -10.97
N ARG A 52 8.04 26.66 -12.19
CA ARG A 52 9.38 26.24 -12.61
C ARG A 52 10.41 27.38 -12.59
N GLU A 53 10.01 28.58 -12.25
CA GLU A 53 10.79 29.81 -12.32
C GLU A 53 12.10 29.67 -11.55
N LEU A 54 12.05 29.16 -10.32
CA LEU A 54 13.25 28.96 -9.49
C LEU A 54 14.25 27.97 -10.14
N ALA A 55 13.75 26.94 -10.84
CA ALA A 55 14.61 25.97 -11.52
C ALA A 55 15.26 26.55 -12.78
N VAL A 56 14.60 27.50 -13.45
CA VAL A 56 15.13 28.25 -14.59
C VAL A 56 16.20 29.20 -14.09
N GLU A 57 15.90 30.05 -13.10
CA GLU A 57 16.83 31.02 -12.51
C GLU A 57 18.10 30.35 -11.99
N ALA A 58 17.97 29.18 -11.29
CA ALA A 58 19.12 28.44 -10.81
C ALA A 58 20.03 27.95 -11.95
N GLY A 59 19.48 27.56 -13.09
CA GLY A 59 20.25 27.15 -14.25
C GLY A 59 20.96 28.34 -14.93
N GLU A 60 20.29 29.47 -15.02
CA GLU A 60 20.84 30.73 -15.58
C GLU A 60 21.97 31.27 -14.70
N ALA A 61 21.79 31.26 -13.38
CA ALA A 61 22.82 31.74 -12.43
C ALA A 61 24.14 30.96 -12.53
N VAL A 62 24.08 29.68 -12.92
CA VAL A 62 25.28 28.83 -13.12
C VAL A 62 25.83 28.95 -14.58
N GLY A 63 25.13 29.65 -15.47
CA GLY A 63 25.53 29.81 -16.87
C GLY A 63 25.47 28.51 -17.69
N THR A 64 24.66 27.54 -17.30
CA THR A 64 24.51 26.24 -17.97
C THR A 64 23.27 26.22 -18.86
N ALA A 65 23.37 25.54 -20.02
CA ALA A 65 22.20 25.29 -20.86
C ALA A 65 21.16 24.49 -20.06
N GLN A 66 19.89 24.84 -20.25
CA GLN A 66 18.79 24.16 -19.55
C GLN A 66 18.68 22.71 -20.03
N PRO A 67 18.84 21.71 -19.12
CA PRO A 67 18.75 20.28 -19.47
C PRO A 67 17.31 19.83 -19.66
N TRP A 68 17.13 18.66 -20.24
CA TRP A 68 15.84 17.97 -20.22
C TRP A 68 15.49 17.61 -18.79
N ARG A 69 14.28 17.94 -18.36
CA ARG A 69 13.79 17.68 -16.99
C ARG A 69 12.41 17.04 -17.02
N PRO A 70 12.14 16.06 -16.17
CA PRO A 70 10.81 15.46 -16.08
C PRO A 70 9.79 16.41 -15.46
N LEU A 71 8.51 16.03 -15.61
CA LEU A 71 7.40 16.75 -14.97
C LEU A 71 7.56 16.74 -13.44
N SER A 72 8.05 15.65 -12.87
CA SER A 72 8.36 15.55 -11.44
C SER A 72 9.52 16.47 -11.06
N LEU A 73 9.32 17.33 -10.04
CA LEU A 73 10.40 18.18 -9.48
C LEU A 73 11.47 17.35 -8.74
N VAL A 74 11.10 16.16 -8.28
CA VAL A 74 11.98 15.26 -7.50
C VAL A 74 11.93 13.85 -8.10
N PRO A 75 12.57 13.61 -9.25
CA PRO A 75 12.45 12.38 -10.03
C PRO A 75 12.78 11.11 -9.25
N TYR A 76 13.78 11.14 -8.37
CA TYR A 76 14.16 9.96 -7.57
C TYR A 76 13.03 9.49 -6.64
N ARG A 77 12.20 10.41 -6.11
CA ARG A 77 11.01 10.06 -5.34
C ARG A 77 9.94 9.39 -6.21
N GLY A 78 9.83 9.82 -7.45
CA GLY A 78 8.95 9.18 -8.45
C GLY A 78 9.37 7.73 -8.73
N TRP A 79 10.66 7.48 -8.92
CA TRP A 79 11.17 6.12 -9.06
C TRP A 79 10.92 5.27 -7.81
N ASN A 80 11.15 5.84 -6.62
CA ASN A 80 10.85 5.14 -5.36
C ASN A 80 9.36 4.81 -5.25
N ALA A 81 8.47 5.73 -5.63
CA ALA A 81 7.04 5.50 -5.64
C ALA A 81 6.65 4.39 -6.64
N PHE A 82 7.23 4.40 -7.85
CA PHE A 82 7.01 3.34 -8.84
C PHE A 82 7.39 1.96 -8.32
N PHE A 83 8.60 1.81 -7.78
CA PHE A 83 9.05 0.52 -7.23
C PHE A 83 8.26 0.11 -5.98
N ALA A 84 7.86 1.06 -5.13
CA ALA A 84 7.01 0.78 -3.98
C ALA A 84 5.63 0.26 -4.40
N MET A 85 5.05 0.77 -5.49
CA MET A 85 3.76 0.32 -6.02
C MET A 85 3.79 -1.10 -6.60
N LEU A 86 4.96 -1.62 -6.95
CA LEU A 86 5.09 -3.02 -7.39
C LEU A 86 4.80 -4.02 -6.26
N VAL A 87 4.93 -3.63 -5.00
CA VAL A 87 4.64 -4.50 -3.86
C VAL A 87 3.13 -4.77 -3.72
N PRO A 88 2.25 -3.75 -3.59
CA PRO A 88 0.81 -3.98 -3.56
C PRO A 88 0.28 -4.58 -4.86
N ALA A 89 0.87 -4.26 -6.02
CA ALA A 89 0.51 -4.88 -7.28
C ALA A 89 0.77 -6.40 -7.25
N ALA A 90 1.96 -6.82 -6.81
CA ALA A 90 2.29 -8.24 -6.66
C ALA A 90 1.38 -8.93 -5.63
N ALA A 91 1.13 -8.30 -4.49
CA ALA A 91 0.23 -8.83 -3.46
C ALA A 91 -1.19 -9.03 -4.02
N MET A 92 -1.72 -8.06 -4.76
CA MET A 92 -3.05 -8.15 -5.38
C MET A 92 -3.13 -9.27 -6.42
N VAL A 93 -2.12 -9.40 -7.29
CA VAL A 93 -2.07 -10.45 -8.30
C VAL A 93 -1.98 -11.83 -7.65
N LEU A 94 -1.15 -12.00 -6.63
CA LEU A 94 -1.04 -13.27 -5.90
C LEU A 94 -2.33 -13.58 -5.12
N ALA A 95 -2.91 -12.59 -4.44
CA ALA A 95 -4.16 -12.76 -3.71
C ALA A 95 -5.32 -13.17 -4.62
N SER A 96 -5.34 -12.67 -5.87
CA SER A 96 -6.37 -13.03 -6.85
C SER A 96 -6.37 -14.51 -7.24
N GLN A 97 -5.28 -15.22 -7.02
CA GLN A 97 -5.13 -16.65 -7.34
C GLN A 97 -5.45 -17.59 -6.17
N ILE A 98 -5.68 -17.01 -4.98
CA ILE A 98 -6.01 -17.79 -3.79
C ILE A 98 -7.45 -18.29 -3.92
N ALA A 99 -7.65 -19.59 -3.72
CA ALA A 99 -8.97 -20.18 -3.81
C ALA A 99 -9.94 -19.54 -2.77
N PRO A 100 -11.21 -19.31 -3.14
CA PRO A 100 -12.21 -18.65 -2.25
C PRO A 100 -12.31 -19.27 -0.86
N ARG A 101 -12.11 -20.60 -0.77
CA ARG A 101 -12.09 -21.33 0.50
C ARG A 101 -10.94 -20.90 1.46
N GLN A 102 -9.84 -20.40 0.89
CA GLN A 102 -8.67 -19.98 1.65
C GLN A 102 -8.73 -18.49 2.06
N HIS A 103 -9.63 -17.70 1.48
CA HIS A 103 -9.80 -16.29 1.84
C HIS A 103 -10.09 -16.09 3.33
N ARG A 104 -10.77 -17.05 3.99
CA ARG A 104 -10.98 -17.00 5.42
C ARG A 104 -9.66 -17.00 6.21
N GLY A 105 -8.73 -17.86 5.82
CA GLY A 105 -7.40 -17.91 6.45
C GLY A 105 -6.66 -16.58 6.34
N LEU A 106 -6.71 -15.92 5.18
CA LEU A 106 -6.13 -14.58 5.00
C LEU A 106 -6.79 -13.54 5.90
N VAL A 107 -8.12 -13.54 6.00
CA VAL A 107 -8.85 -12.61 6.87
C VAL A 107 -8.42 -12.79 8.33
N TYR A 108 -8.38 -14.04 8.82
CA TYR A 108 -7.92 -14.31 10.19
C TYR A 108 -6.45 -13.94 10.41
N LEU A 109 -5.58 -14.17 9.41
CA LEU A 109 -4.18 -13.79 9.49
C LEU A 109 -4.02 -12.26 9.60
N VAL A 110 -4.74 -11.49 8.78
CA VAL A 110 -4.70 -10.01 8.84
C VAL A 110 -5.26 -9.52 10.18
N ILE A 111 -6.37 -10.07 10.67
CA ILE A 111 -6.93 -9.72 11.98
C ILE A 111 -5.94 -10.04 13.10
N GLY A 112 -5.33 -11.25 13.08
CA GLY A 112 -4.33 -11.64 14.07
C GLY A 112 -3.13 -10.71 14.09
N PHE A 113 -2.64 -10.33 12.92
CA PHE A 113 -1.55 -9.36 12.80
C PHE A 113 -1.94 -7.96 13.28
N ALA A 114 -3.18 -7.52 13.00
CA ALA A 114 -3.71 -6.25 13.50
C ALA A 114 -3.83 -6.23 15.03
N ILE A 115 -4.33 -7.31 15.63
CA ILE A 115 -4.42 -7.46 17.10
C ILE A 115 -3.02 -7.43 17.71
N LEU A 116 -2.06 -8.19 17.18
CA LEU A 116 -0.68 -8.20 17.66
C LEU A 116 -0.05 -6.82 17.58
N SER A 117 -0.27 -6.13 16.46
CA SER A 117 0.23 -4.77 16.26
C SER A 117 -0.42 -3.76 17.22
N ALA A 118 -1.72 -3.89 17.48
CA ALA A 118 -2.45 -3.06 18.44
C ALA A 118 -1.93 -3.26 19.86
N VAL A 119 -1.78 -4.52 20.30
CA VAL A 119 -1.23 -4.85 21.62
C VAL A 119 0.17 -4.28 21.78
N TRP A 120 1.02 -4.42 20.75
CA TRP A 120 2.37 -3.83 20.80
C TRP A 120 2.33 -2.30 20.88
N GLY A 121 1.42 -1.64 20.16
CA GLY A 121 1.19 -0.20 20.26
C GLY A 121 0.78 0.25 21.67
N VAL A 122 -0.06 -0.54 22.34
CA VAL A 122 -0.41 -0.30 23.76
C VAL A 122 0.82 -0.45 24.65
N ILE A 123 1.63 -1.49 24.44
CA ILE A 123 2.89 -1.68 25.19
C ILE A 123 3.83 -0.49 25.00
N GLN A 124 3.95 0.03 23.78
CA GLN A 124 4.74 1.25 23.51
C GLN A 124 4.21 2.45 24.31
N ALA A 125 2.88 2.66 24.32
CA ALA A 125 2.26 3.77 25.03
C ALA A 125 2.44 3.67 26.56
N VAL A 126 2.15 2.51 27.14
CA VAL A 126 2.28 2.24 28.57
C VAL A 126 3.76 2.25 29.01
N GLY A 127 4.66 1.77 28.16
CA GLY A 127 6.10 1.74 28.41
C GLY A 127 6.79 3.10 28.27
N GLY A 128 6.06 4.18 28.04
CA GLY A 128 6.59 5.56 27.94
C GLY A 128 7.42 5.79 26.68
N PHE A 129 7.09 5.08 25.59
CA PHE A 129 7.72 5.23 24.27
C PHE A 129 9.24 5.05 24.27
N ARG A 130 9.75 4.14 25.09
CA ARG A 130 11.18 3.83 25.15
C ARG A 130 11.72 3.37 23.81
N PRO A 131 12.93 3.82 23.38
CA PRO A 131 13.53 3.42 22.09
C PRO A 131 13.63 1.90 21.89
N SER A 132 13.82 1.12 22.96
CA SER A 132 13.88 -0.34 22.93
C SER A 132 12.59 -1.04 22.52
N LEU A 133 11.45 -0.31 22.52
CA LEU A 133 10.14 -0.84 22.09
C LEU A 133 9.88 -0.64 20.59
N TYR A 134 10.81 -0.03 19.86
CA TYR A 134 10.68 0.18 18.42
C TYR A 134 11.62 -0.75 17.66
N PHE A 135 11.10 -1.41 16.63
CA PHE A 135 11.86 -2.38 15.84
C PHE A 135 12.75 -1.74 14.77
N TYR A 136 12.57 -0.45 14.50
CA TYR A 136 13.24 0.26 13.41
C TYR A 136 14.05 1.42 13.94
N ALA A 137 15.27 1.60 13.42
CA ALA A 137 16.14 2.72 13.77
C ALA A 137 15.54 4.07 13.31
N VAL A 138 14.87 4.08 12.15
CA VAL A 138 14.14 5.25 11.64
C VAL A 138 12.64 5.00 11.82
N THR A 139 12.04 5.70 12.75
CA THR A 139 10.63 5.50 13.14
C THR A 139 10.02 6.81 13.62
N ASN A 140 8.68 6.86 13.69
CA ASN A 140 7.99 7.92 14.42
C ASN A 140 8.09 7.65 15.93
N SER A 141 9.13 8.15 16.57
CA SER A 141 9.30 8.01 18.02
C SER A 141 8.27 8.84 18.80
N GLY A 142 7.97 8.42 20.03
CA GLY A 142 7.01 9.13 20.89
C GLY A 142 5.53 8.92 20.57
N VAL A 143 5.22 7.97 19.69
CA VAL A 143 3.84 7.59 19.35
C VAL A 143 3.73 6.08 19.16
N PRO A 144 2.54 5.47 19.35
CA PRO A 144 2.36 4.04 19.16
C PRO A 144 2.37 3.71 17.66
N ASN A 145 3.38 2.97 17.22
CA ASN A 145 3.55 2.52 15.84
C ASN A 145 3.19 1.04 15.66
N GLY A 146 2.94 0.31 16.75
CA GLY A 146 2.77 -1.13 16.72
C GLY A 146 4.02 -1.82 16.17
N LEU A 147 3.82 -2.68 15.18
CA LEU A 147 4.90 -3.42 14.49
C LEU A 147 5.51 -2.65 13.30
N PHE A 148 5.13 -1.39 13.09
CA PHE A 148 5.56 -0.60 11.93
C PHE A 148 6.56 0.49 12.31
N ALA A 149 7.34 0.93 11.32
CA ALA A 149 8.18 2.13 11.46
C ALA A 149 7.36 3.42 11.44
N ASN A 150 6.17 3.40 10.81
CA ASN A 150 5.34 4.56 10.60
C ASN A 150 3.94 4.34 11.20
N ARG A 151 3.52 5.28 12.07
CA ARG A 151 2.19 5.28 12.71
C ARG A 151 1.03 5.24 11.72
N ASN A 152 1.20 5.82 10.52
CA ASN A 152 0.15 5.83 9.51
C ASN A 152 -0.09 4.43 8.93
N HIS A 153 0.96 3.63 8.77
CA HIS A 153 0.83 2.23 8.35
C HIS A 153 0.17 1.38 9.43
N HIS A 154 0.52 1.63 10.70
CA HIS A 154 -0.16 1.00 11.84
C HIS A 154 -1.66 1.34 11.86
N ALA A 155 -2.00 2.62 11.76
CA ALA A 155 -3.39 3.08 11.71
C ALA A 155 -4.15 2.49 10.51
N ALA A 156 -3.54 2.45 9.32
CA ALA A 156 -4.13 1.85 8.13
C ALA A 156 -4.45 0.37 8.33
N LEU A 157 -3.54 -0.42 8.92
CA LEU A 157 -3.80 -1.83 9.25
C LEU A 157 -4.99 -1.97 10.20
N LEU A 158 -5.04 -1.16 11.26
CA LEU A 158 -6.15 -1.20 12.22
C LEU A 158 -7.48 -0.86 11.57
N VAL A 159 -7.54 0.22 10.79
CA VAL A 159 -8.75 0.62 10.06
C VAL A 159 -9.21 -0.47 9.10
N MET A 160 -8.29 -1.08 8.34
CA MET A 160 -8.61 -2.17 7.42
C MET A 160 -9.12 -3.42 8.14
N SER A 161 -8.74 -3.64 9.39
CA SER A 161 -9.21 -4.80 10.16
C SER A 161 -10.68 -4.68 10.61
N PHE A 162 -11.27 -3.48 10.74
CA PHE A 162 -12.65 -3.31 11.18
C PHE A 162 -13.70 -3.99 10.28
N PRO A 163 -13.70 -3.79 8.95
CA PRO A 163 -14.65 -4.49 8.09
C PRO A 163 -14.42 -6.00 8.07
N MET A 164 -13.18 -6.46 8.27
CA MET A 164 -12.87 -7.89 8.38
C MET A 164 -13.44 -8.48 9.67
N LEU A 165 -13.32 -7.78 10.79
CA LEU A 165 -13.93 -8.16 12.08
C LEU A 165 -15.45 -8.18 11.98
N ALA A 166 -16.06 -7.17 11.36
CA ALA A 166 -17.50 -7.14 11.15
C ALA A 166 -17.98 -8.33 10.30
N LEU A 167 -17.24 -8.70 9.27
CA LEU A 167 -17.53 -9.89 8.46
C LEU A 167 -17.46 -11.18 9.27
N VAL A 168 -16.44 -11.34 10.12
CA VAL A 168 -16.30 -12.51 10.99
C VAL A 168 -17.44 -12.56 12.01
N ALA A 169 -17.75 -11.44 12.65
CA ALA A 169 -18.82 -11.35 13.65
C ALA A 169 -20.21 -11.66 13.05
N SER A 170 -20.53 -11.13 11.87
CA SER A 170 -21.81 -11.40 11.20
C SER A 170 -22.00 -12.87 10.86
N ARG A 171 -20.93 -13.56 10.48
CA ARG A 171 -20.96 -15.01 10.20
C ARG A 171 -21.13 -15.84 11.47
N ALA A 172 -20.50 -15.43 12.57
CA ALA A 172 -20.66 -16.11 13.86
C ALA A 172 -22.10 -16.02 14.38
N GLN A 173 -22.75 -14.85 14.25
CA GLN A 173 -24.17 -14.67 14.62
C GLN A 173 -25.11 -15.51 13.75
N GLY A 174 -24.85 -15.61 12.43
CA GLY A 174 -25.61 -16.45 11.52
C GLY A 174 -25.51 -17.94 11.85
N ALA A 175 -24.35 -18.42 12.30
CA ALA A 175 -24.16 -19.79 12.75
C ALA A 175 -24.91 -20.06 14.08
N GLY A 176 -24.87 -19.14 15.04
CA GLY A 176 -25.60 -19.25 16.30
C GLY A 176 -27.12 -19.33 16.09
N ARG A 177 -27.69 -18.49 15.23
CA ARG A 177 -29.13 -18.53 14.91
C ARG A 177 -29.57 -19.87 14.31
N ARG A 178 -28.75 -20.50 13.46
CA ARG A 178 -29.06 -21.81 12.87
C ARG A 178 -29.06 -22.92 13.92
N VAL A 179 -28.15 -22.90 14.89
CA VAL A 179 -28.08 -23.86 15.97
C VAL A 179 -29.35 -23.79 16.85
N TRP A 180 -29.81 -22.56 17.15
CA TRP A 180 -31.06 -22.38 17.92
C TRP A 180 -32.31 -22.87 17.17
N GLN A 181 -32.39 -22.66 15.87
CA GLN A 181 -33.51 -23.12 15.04
C GLN A 181 -33.57 -24.66 14.91
N ILE A 182 -32.45 -25.38 14.94
CA ILE A 182 -32.41 -26.84 14.89
C ILE A 182 -32.71 -27.45 16.27
N GLY A 183 -32.34 -26.76 17.34
CA GLY A 183 -32.60 -27.24 18.71
C GLY A 183 -34.02 -26.96 19.22
N SER A 184 -34.84 -26.17 18.49
CA SER A 184 -36.22 -25.84 18.83
C SER A 184 -37.29 -26.57 17.99
N ALA A 185 -36.87 -27.47 17.09
CA ALA A 185 -37.73 -28.35 16.30
C ALA A 185 -37.69 -29.80 16.86
#